data_4d5707ad737141b55027825ee664e7bc
#
_entry.id   4d5707ad737141b55027825ee664e7bc
#
_cell.length_a   1.000
_cell.length_b   1.000
_cell.length_c   1.000
_cell.angle_alpha   90.00
_cell.angle_beta   90.00
_cell.angle_gamma   90.00
#
_symmetry.space_group_name_H-M   'P 1'
#
loop_
_entity.id
_entity.type
_entity.pdbx_description
1 polymer ?
#
loop_
_entity_poly.entity_id
_entity_poly.type
_entity_poly.pdbx_seq_one_letter_code
_entity_poly.pdbx_strand_id
1 'polypeptide(L)'
;STRKESSAASDVYKRQNQTIVVTLPKGRYEFYPDSAAERVYFISNHDQMNPKKVGLPFEGMKNMVFDGQGSELIFHGRMLPVSLLDSRNCVLKNFSIDFKHPQISQVKVVENDTVNGGITFEVAPWVHYEIRDSVFVAKGEGWELTPGSGIAFEGDTRHLVYNTSDIPVGVRGLIEVSPRLIKSPRWKDSRLVPGTVIAMRSWERPAPGVFLYHDV
;
A
#
# COMPACT_ATOMS: atom_id res chain seq x y z
N SER A 1 -38.66 -12.56 39.22
CA SER A 1 -38.00 -12.76 37.90
C SER A 1 -37.57 -11.43 37.28
N THR A 2 -38.23 -10.31 37.53
CA THR A 2 -37.99 -8.99 36.91
C THR A 2 -36.69 -8.31 37.31
N ARG A 3 -36.09 -8.64 38.46
CA ARG A 3 -34.83 -8.00 38.91
C ARG A 3 -33.56 -8.54 38.24
N LYS A 4 -33.57 -9.77 37.73
CA LYS A 4 -32.42 -10.37 37.03
C LYS A 4 -32.33 -9.91 35.58
N GLU A 5 -33.44 -9.65 34.92
CA GLU A 5 -33.46 -9.17 33.54
C GLU A 5 -33.01 -7.71 33.44
N SER A 6 -33.35 -6.88 34.44
CA SER A 6 -32.92 -5.48 34.47
C SER A 6 -31.40 -5.33 34.71
N SER A 7 -30.80 -6.25 35.50
CA SER A 7 -29.35 -6.23 35.74
C SER A 7 -28.56 -6.69 34.50
N ALA A 8 -29.04 -7.72 33.80
CA ALA A 8 -28.41 -8.19 32.57
C ALA A 8 -28.48 -7.14 31.44
N ALA A 9 -29.61 -6.48 31.25
CA ALA A 9 -29.77 -5.39 30.30
C ALA A 9 -28.90 -4.18 30.66
N SER A 10 -28.81 -3.83 31.94
CA SER A 10 -27.95 -2.78 32.46
C SER A 10 -26.45 -3.12 32.27
N ASP A 11 -26.06 -4.38 32.46
CA ASP A 11 -24.68 -4.82 32.26
C ASP A 11 -24.30 -4.88 30.80
N VAL A 12 -25.21 -5.30 29.91
CA VAL A 12 -25.04 -5.24 28.47
C VAL A 12 -24.91 -3.79 27.99
N TYR A 13 -25.77 -2.89 28.51
CA TYR A 13 -25.72 -1.46 28.18
C TYR A 13 -24.43 -0.80 28.68
N LYS A 14 -23.97 -1.12 29.88
CA LYS A 14 -22.69 -0.66 30.44
C LYS A 14 -21.50 -1.17 29.61
N ARG A 15 -21.52 -2.41 29.17
CA ARG A 15 -20.47 -2.98 28.29
C ARG A 15 -20.45 -2.34 26.92
N GLN A 16 -21.59 -1.94 26.37
CA GLN A 16 -21.67 -1.24 25.09
C GLN A 16 -21.05 0.17 25.11
N ASN A 17 -20.96 0.78 26.28
CA ASN A 17 -20.37 2.11 26.46
C ASN A 17 -18.94 2.09 27.01
N GLN A 18 -18.38 0.91 27.29
CA GLN A 18 -16.99 0.80 27.71
C GLN A 18 -16.04 0.82 26.51
N THR A 19 -14.94 1.54 26.64
CA THR A 19 -13.87 1.49 25.65
C THR A 19 -13.14 0.16 25.73
N ILE A 20 -13.10 -0.55 24.62
CA ILE A 20 -12.32 -1.78 24.48
C ILE A 20 -10.89 -1.36 24.11
N VAL A 21 -9.91 -1.73 24.90
CA VAL A 21 -8.50 -1.50 24.60
C VAL A 21 -7.86 -2.82 24.23
N VAL A 22 -7.37 -2.90 22.99
CA VAL A 22 -6.57 -4.02 22.48
C VAL A 22 -5.14 -3.54 22.38
N THR A 23 -4.25 -4.16 23.12
CA THR A 23 -2.83 -3.82 23.13
C THR A 23 -2.03 -4.94 22.47
N LEU A 24 -1.27 -4.59 21.45
CA LEU A 24 -0.34 -5.50 20.80
C LEU A 24 1.05 -5.30 21.45
N PRO A 25 1.66 -6.32 22.05
CA PRO A 25 3.02 -6.19 22.58
C PRO A 25 3.98 -5.71 21.51
N LYS A 26 4.93 -4.84 21.89
CA LYS A 26 5.91 -4.32 20.93
C LYS A 26 6.67 -5.46 20.26
N GLY A 27 6.67 -5.48 18.93
CA GLY A 27 7.33 -6.50 18.14
C GLY A 27 7.18 -6.28 16.64
N ARG A 28 7.70 -7.21 15.88
CA ARG A 28 7.49 -7.31 14.44
C ARG A 28 6.55 -8.47 14.17
N TYR A 29 5.47 -8.20 13.46
CA TYR A 29 4.41 -9.17 13.16
C TYR A 29 4.28 -9.33 11.65
N GLU A 30 4.37 -10.57 11.21
CA GLU A 30 4.29 -10.94 9.80
C GLU A 30 2.90 -11.50 9.47
N PHE A 31 2.24 -10.94 8.47
CA PHE A 31 0.90 -11.31 8.02
C PHE A 31 0.95 -11.96 6.65
N TYR A 32 0.37 -13.15 6.52
CA TYR A 32 0.37 -13.94 5.29
C TYR A 32 -1.03 -14.11 4.71
N PRO A 33 -1.19 -14.11 3.37
CA PRO A 33 -2.50 -14.26 2.73
C PRO A 33 -3.26 -15.52 3.11
N ASP A 34 -2.55 -16.63 3.36
CA ASP A 34 -3.16 -17.92 3.67
C ASP A 34 -3.87 -17.95 5.03
N SER A 35 -3.44 -17.11 5.95
CA SER A 35 -4.06 -16.97 7.28
C SER A 35 -4.93 -15.73 7.41
N ALA A 36 -5.09 -14.94 6.34
CA ALA A 36 -5.88 -13.72 6.35
C ALA A 36 -7.39 -13.99 6.28
N ALA A 37 -8.17 -13.07 6.83
CA ALA A 37 -9.62 -13.11 6.68
C ALA A 37 -10.01 -12.80 5.23
N GLU A 38 -10.98 -13.56 4.68
CA GLU A 38 -11.54 -13.29 3.36
C GLU A 38 -12.77 -12.41 3.47
N ARG A 39 -12.80 -11.32 2.66
CA ARG A 39 -13.92 -10.39 2.62
C ARG A 39 -14.23 -9.96 1.20
N VAL A 40 -15.52 -9.87 0.89
CA VAL A 40 -15.99 -9.28 -0.37
C VAL A 40 -16.24 -7.80 -0.11
N TYR A 41 -15.34 -6.96 -0.62
CA TYR A 41 -15.43 -5.50 -0.52
C TYR A 41 -15.48 -4.87 -1.91
N PHE A 42 -16.30 -3.84 -2.04
CA PHE A 42 -16.38 -3.01 -3.24
C PHE A 42 -15.82 -1.61 -2.91
N ILE A 43 -14.49 -1.51 -3.02
CA ILE A 43 -13.75 -0.30 -2.66
C ILE A 43 -13.75 0.63 -3.88
N SER A 44 -14.14 1.88 -3.67
CA SER A 44 -14.17 2.90 -4.72
C SER A 44 -12.78 3.09 -5.34
N ASN A 45 -12.75 3.21 -6.66
CA ASN A 45 -11.53 3.46 -7.45
C ASN A 45 -10.45 2.36 -7.30
N HIS A 46 -10.86 1.13 -7.03
CA HIS A 46 -9.99 -0.04 -6.97
C HIS A 46 -10.56 -1.17 -7.82
N ASP A 47 -9.68 -2.03 -8.33
CA ASP A 47 -10.11 -3.25 -9.02
C ASP A 47 -10.79 -4.19 -8.04
N GLN A 48 -11.86 -4.79 -8.50
CA GLN A 48 -12.73 -5.61 -7.66
C GLN A 48 -12.26 -7.07 -7.61
N MET A 49 -10.99 -7.27 -7.32
CA MET A 49 -10.47 -8.61 -7.04
C MET A 49 -11.02 -9.06 -5.68
N ASN A 50 -12.04 -9.91 -5.72
CA ASN A 50 -12.67 -10.48 -4.54
C ASN A 50 -12.56 -12.01 -4.55
N PRO A 51 -12.53 -12.68 -3.38
CA PRO A 51 -12.46 -12.04 -2.06
C PRO A 51 -11.09 -11.37 -1.81
N LYS A 52 -11.10 -10.30 -1.01
CA LYS A 52 -9.88 -9.67 -0.54
C LYS A 52 -9.33 -10.40 0.69
N LYS A 53 -8.03 -10.55 0.75
CA LYS A 53 -7.30 -11.05 1.92
C LYS A 53 -7.02 -9.88 2.86
N VAL A 54 -7.67 -9.86 4.02
CA VAL A 54 -7.60 -8.76 4.99
C VAL A 54 -6.81 -9.20 6.23
N GLY A 55 -5.79 -8.43 6.59
CA GLY A 55 -4.96 -8.75 7.75
C GLY A 55 -5.67 -8.48 9.07
N LEU A 56 -6.14 -7.25 9.26
CA LEU A 56 -6.84 -6.81 10.47
C LEU A 56 -8.22 -6.24 10.10
N PRO A 57 -9.26 -7.08 9.98
CA PRO A 57 -10.62 -6.62 9.73
C PRO A 57 -11.30 -6.23 11.03
N PHE A 58 -11.50 -4.94 11.25
CA PHE A 58 -12.32 -4.41 12.35
C PHE A 58 -13.74 -4.15 11.82
N GLU A 59 -14.71 -4.91 12.31
CA GLU A 59 -16.09 -4.87 11.82
C GLU A 59 -17.06 -4.67 12.98
N GLY A 60 -17.96 -3.69 12.87
CA GLY A 60 -18.97 -3.38 13.88
C GLY A 60 -18.41 -2.92 15.22
N MET A 61 -17.16 -2.42 15.25
CA MET A 61 -16.49 -2.01 16.47
C MET A 61 -17.00 -0.66 16.96
N LYS A 62 -17.18 -0.53 18.27
CA LYS A 62 -17.59 0.71 18.92
C LYS A 62 -16.70 0.98 20.12
N ASN A 63 -16.22 2.23 20.24
CA ASN A 63 -15.38 2.66 21.37
C ASN A 63 -14.16 1.74 21.55
N MET A 64 -13.37 1.53 20.50
CA MET A 64 -12.20 0.65 20.52
C MET A 64 -10.91 1.47 20.39
N VAL A 65 -9.90 1.09 21.14
CA VAL A 65 -8.53 1.54 20.96
C VAL A 65 -7.67 0.31 20.63
N PHE A 66 -7.06 0.29 19.45
CA PHE A 66 -6.02 -0.67 19.11
C PHE A 66 -4.67 0.04 19.22
N ASP A 67 -3.85 -0.39 20.17
CA ASP A 67 -2.53 0.20 20.44
C ASP A 67 -1.43 -0.81 20.10
N GLY A 68 -0.69 -0.54 19.04
CA GLY A 68 0.41 -1.39 18.58
C GLY A 68 1.72 -1.21 19.35
N GLN A 69 1.80 -0.30 20.32
CA GLN A 69 2.97 -0.07 21.18
C GLN A 69 4.31 0.12 20.44
N GLY A 70 4.28 0.67 19.22
CA GLY A 70 5.45 0.85 18.37
C GLY A 70 5.84 -0.42 17.59
N SER A 71 4.91 -1.31 17.35
CA SER A 71 5.11 -2.53 16.55
C SER A 71 5.17 -2.23 15.06
N GLU A 72 5.86 -3.11 14.34
CA GLU A 72 5.89 -3.17 12.88
C GLU A 72 4.97 -4.28 12.38
N LEU A 73 4.03 -3.95 11.51
CA LEU A 73 3.12 -4.89 10.87
C LEU A 73 3.56 -5.07 9.41
N ILE A 74 4.07 -6.25 9.08
CA ILE A 74 4.62 -6.54 7.75
C ILE A 74 3.68 -7.49 7.02
N PHE A 75 3.26 -7.07 5.84
CA PHE A 75 2.31 -7.82 5.02
C PHE A 75 3.00 -8.49 3.83
N HIS A 76 2.64 -9.74 3.60
CA HIS A 76 3.15 -10.56 2.50
C HIS A 76 2.10 -10.67 1.38
N GLY A 77 2.57 -10.87 0.16
CA GLY A 77 1.70 -11.05 -0.99
C GLY A 77 0.79 -9.84 -1.29
N ARG A 78 -0.42 -10.12 -1.75
CA ARG A 78 -1.45 -9.10 -2.05
C ARG A 78 -2.51 -9.14 -0.94
N MET A 79 -2.38 -8.23 0.00
CA MET A 79 -3.28 -8.13 1.15
C MET A 79 -3.79 -6.70 1.33
N LEU A 80 -4.96 -6.58 1.89
CA LEU A 80 -5.45 -5.35 2.51
C LEU A 80 -5.03 -5.38 3.99
N PRO A 81 -4.13 -4.51 4.44
CA PRO A 81 -3.62 -4.55 5.81
C PRO A 81 -4.69 -4.40 6.87
N VAL A 82 -5.49 -3.34 6.80
CA VAL A 82 -6.47 -2.98 7.81
C VAL A 82 -7.75 -2.51 7.14
N SER A 83 -8.89 -2.93 7.66
CA SER A 83 -10.19 -2.38 7.32
C SER A 83 -10.99 -2.04 8.57
N LEU A 84 -11.76 -0.94 8.52
CA LEU A 84 -12.78 -0.59 9.50
C LEU A 84 -14.11 -0.51 8.76
N LEU A 85 -15.05 -1.38 9.13
CA LEU A 85 -16.37 -1.49 8.52
C LEU A 85 -17.44 -1.33 9.60
N ASP A 86 -18.43 -0.48 9.35
CA ASP A 86 -19.53 -0.21 10.29
C ASP A 86 -19.07 0.04 11.73
N SER A 87 -17.94 0.73 11.86
CA SER A 87 -17.28 0.98 13.15
C SER A 87 -17.33 2.45 13.48
N ARG A 88 -17.39 2.78 14.78
CA ARG A 88 -17.39 4.17 15.24
C ARG A 88 -16.56 4.35 16.51
N ASN A 89 -16.02 5.56 16.66
CA ASN A 89 -15.21 5.94 17.82
C ASN A 89 -14.05 4.96 18.05
N CYS A 90 -13.32 4.63 16.96
CA CYS A 90 -12.21 3.72 16.97
C CYS A 90 -10.90 4.49 16.82
N VAL A 91 -9.88 4.09 17.57
CA VAL A 91 -8.53 4.64 17.48
C VAL A 91 -7.56 3.52 17.18
N LEU A 92 -6.81 3.65 16.09
CA LEU A 92 -5.69 2.78 15.75
C LEU A 92 -4.41 3.61 15.89
N LYS A 93 -3.48 3.17 16.72
CA LYS A 93 -2.30 3.99 17.03
C LYS A 93 -1.05 3.16 17.30
N ASN A 94 0.10 3.83 17.21
CA ASN A 94 1.41 3.33 17.63
C ASN A 94 1.84 2.05 16.91
N PHE A 95 1.68 1.98 15.59
CA PHE A 95 2.24 0.93 14.75
C PHE A 95 2.56 1.47 13.35
N SER A 96 3.44 0.78 12.64
CA SER A 96 3.70 0.99 11.23
C SER A 96 3.16 -0.16 10.40
N ILE A 97 2.81 0.14 9.14
CA ILE A 97 2.42 -0.85 8.15
C ILE A 97 3.45 -0.81 7.02
N ASP A 98 3.95 -1.98 6.64
CA ASP A 98 4.82 -2.11 5.48
C ASP A 98 4.57 -3.45 4.77
N PHE A 99 5.07 -3.57 3.55
CA PHE A 99 5.00 -4.79 2.76
C PHE A 99 6.39 -5.40 2.60
N LYS A 100 6.48 -6.71 2.70
CA LYS A 100 7.74 -7.43 2.42
C LYS A 100 8.22 -7.15 1.00
N HIS A 101 7.30 -7.14 0.05
CA HIS A 101 7.51 -6.76 -1.34
C HIS A 101 6.41 -5.79 -1.76
N PRO A 102 6.64 -4.47 -1.65
CA PRO A 102 5.66 -3.46 -2.03
C PRO A 102 5.29 -3.57 -3.51
N GLN A 103 4.02 -3.38 -3.82
CA GLN A 103 3.50 -3.39 -5.20
C GLN A 103 3.73 -2.05 -5.92
N ILE A 104 4.30 -1.09 -5.25
CA ILE A 104 4.84 0.15 -5.80
C ILE A 104 6.31 -0.08 -6.09
N SER A 105 6.75 0.22 -7.32
CA SER A 105 8.17 0.23 -7.65
C SER A 105 8.72 1.64 -7.55
N GLN A 106 9.92 1.78 -7.04
CA GLN A 106 10.58 3.08 -6.94
C GLN A 106 11.81 3.11 -7.84
N VAL A 107 11.93 4.17 -8.62
CA VAL A 107 13.10 4.44 -9.45
C VAL A 107 13.58 5.87 -9.26
N LYS A 108 14.87 6.10 -9.52
CA LYS A 108 15.49 7.43 -9.50
C LYS A 108 16.03 7.77 -10.87
N VAL A 109 15.66 8.92 -11.38
CA VAL A 109 16.18 9.42 -12.66
C VAL A 109 17.67 9.75 -12.50
N VAL A 110 18.49 9.15 -13.35
CA VAL A 110 19.94 9.39 -13.42
C VAL A 110 20.25 10.37 -14.55
N GLU A 111 19.60 10.19 -15.69
CA GLU A 111 19.78 11.01 -16.88
C GLU A 111 18.45 11.21 -17.60
N ASN A 112 18.25 12.39 -18.14
CA ASN A 112 17.12 12.67 -19.03
C ASN A 112 17.66 13.38 -20.29
N ASP A 113 17.88 12.61 -21.35
CA ASP A 113 18.27 13.15 -22.67
C ASP A 113 17.02 13.58 -23.43
N THR A 114 16.66 14.84 -23.26
CA THR A 114 15.47 15.42 -23.88
C THR A 114 15.59 15.58 -25.39
N VAL A 115 16.79 15.47 -25.94
CA VAL A 115 17.06 15.67 -27.39
C VAL A 115 17.05 14.35 -28.15
N ASN A 116 17.89 13.39 -27.72
CA ASN A 116 18.13 12.18 -28.51
C ASN A 116 17.59 10.90 -27.89
N GLY A 117 17.36 10.85 -26.55
CA GLY A 117 17.37 9.54 -26.05
C GLY A 117 16.58 9.10 -24.85
N GLY A 118 15.64 9.84 -24.33
CA GLY A 118 14.80 9.35 -23.24
C GLY A 118 15.45 9.37 -21.86
N ILE A 119 14.93 8.55 -20.95
CA ILE A 119 15.28 8.59 -19.52
C ILE A 119 16.08 7.34 -19.14
N THR A 120 17.20 7.56 -18.45
CA THR A 120 17.92 6.51 -17.74
C THR A 120 17.60 6.61 -16.24
N PHE A 121 17.21 5.51 -15.62
CA PHE A 121 16.84 5.48 -14.23
C PHE A 121 17.48 4.29 -13.51
N GLU A 122 17.69 4.47 -12.21
CA GLU A 122 18.14 3.44 -11.29
C GLU A 122 16.96 2.88 -10.49
N VAL A 123 16.84 1.56 -10.43
CA VAL A 123 15.80 0.88 -9.66
C VAL A 123 16.22 0.79 -8.20
N ALA A 124 15.34 1.18 -7.28
CA ALA A 124 15.62 1.14 -5.84
C ALA A 124 16.01 -0.29 -5.38
N PRO A 125 16.98 -0.42 -4.45
CA PRO A 125 17.57 -1.71 -4.09
C PRO A 125 16.57 -2.72 -3.52
N TRP A 126 15.47 -2.26 -2.93
CA TRP A 126 14.42 -3.09 -2.35
C TRP A 126 13.36 -3.56 -3.38
N VAL A 127 13.37 -3.04 -4.60
CA VAL A 127 12.45 -3.46 -5.66
C VAL A 127 12.96 -4.75 -6.30
N HIS A 128 12.09 -5.76 -6.33
CA HIS A 128 12.32 -6.99 -7.07
C HIS A 128 11.69 -6.86 -8.45
N TYR A 129 12.47 -7.05 -9.49
CA TYR A 129 12.03 -6.90 -10.88
C TYR A 129 12.83 -7.80 -11.84
N GLU A 130 12.32 -7.91 -13.03
CA GLU A 130 13.08 -8.40 -14.19
C GLU A 130 12.71 -7.56 -15.43
N ILE A 131 13.59 -7.53 -16.42
CA ILE A 131 13.29 -7.03 -17.75
C ILE A 131 12.96 -8.23 -18.62
N ARG A 132 11.70 -8.41 -18.94
CA ARG A 132 11.16 -9.50 -19.76
C ARG A 132 10.69 -8.93 -21.09
N ASP A 133 11.27 -9.39 -22.21
CA ASP A 133 10.95 -8.87 -23.55
C ASP A 133 11.00 -7.33 -23.64
N SER A 134 12.04 -6.74 -23.06
CA SER A 134 12.20 -5.28 -22.94
C SER A 134 11.10 -4.57 -22.14
N VAL A 135 10.38 -5.27 -21.27
CA VAL A 135 9.33 -4.72 -20.41
C VAL A 135 9.75 -4.88 -18.94
N PHE A 136 9.54 -3.83 -18.14
CA PHE A 136 9.73 -3.90 -16.70
C PHE A 136 8.60 -4.70 -16.05
N VAL A 137 8.95 -5.76 -15.35
CA VAL A 137 8.03 -6.58 -14.57
C VAL A 137 8.46 -6.53 -13.10
N ALA A 138 7.68 -5.87 -12.27
CA ALA A 138 7.86 -5.89 -10.83
C ALA A 138 7.34 -7.22 -10.27
N LYS A 139 8.04 -7.76 -9.29
CA LYS A 139 7.75 -9.11 -8.74
C LYS A 139 7.66 -9.09 -7.22
N GLY A 140 6.79 -9.92 -6.71
CA GLY A 140 6.69 -10.18 -5.28
C GLY A 140 6.15 -11.58 -5.01
N GLU A 141 5.73 -11.80 -3.78
CA GLU A 141 5.19 -13.09 -3.36
C GLU A 141 3.80 -13.30 -3.98
N GLY A 142 3.73 -14.19 -4.97
CA GLY A 142 2.48 -14.56 -5.63
C GLY A 142 1.91 -13.49 -6.56
N TRP A 143 2.73 -12.51 -7.00
CA TRP A 143 2.30 -11.50 -7.96
C TRP A 143 3.41 -11.02 -8.88
N GLU A 144 3.04 -10.61 -10.08
CA GLU A 144 3.86 -9.89 -11.04
C GLU A 144 3.05 -8.75 -11.62
N LEU A 145 3.63 -7.55 -11.71
CA LEU A 145 2.93 -6.34 -12.18
C LEU A 145 3.84 -5.53 -13.11
N THR A 146 3.27 -5.04 -14.19
CA THR A 146 3.93 -4.03 -15.03
C THR A 146 3.40 -2.65 -14.65
N PRO A 147 4.24 -1.71 -14.23
CA PRO A 147 3.80 -0.35 -13.95
C PRO A 147 3.18 0.31 -15.19
N GLY A 148 2.14 1.11 -14.98
CA GLY A 148 1.47 1.86 -16.04
C GLY A 148 1.50 3.36 -15.82
N SER A 149 1.55 3.79 -14.55
CA SER A 149 1.61 5.20 -14.17
C SER A 149 2.50 5.42 -12.96
N GLY A 150 2.79 6.68 -12.67
CA GLY A 150 3.62 7.03 -11.53
C GLY A 150 3.37 8.44 -11.02
N ILE A 151 3.98 8.71 -9.87
CA ILE A 151 4.04 10.01 -9.22
C ILE A 151 5.51 10.36 -9.04
N ALA A 152 5.90 11.58 -9.42
CA ALA A 152 7.28 12.03 -9.31
C ALA A 152 7.48 12.96 -8.10
N PHE A 153 8.60 12.76 -7.41
CA PHE A 153 9.01 13.54 -6.25
C PHE A 153 10.40 14.13 -6.46
N GLU A 154 10.60 15.35 -6.02
CA GLU A 154 11.91 15.97 -5.97
C GLU A 154 12.85 15.15 -5.07
N GLY A 155 14.05 14.88 -5.54
CA GLY A 155 15.00 14.02 -4.83
C GLY A 155 15.40 14.52 -3.45
N ASP A 156 15.56 15.84 -3.30
CA ASP A 156 16.04 16.46 -2.08
C ASP A 156 14.92 16.81 -1.09
N THR A 157 13.86 17.44 -1.58
CA THR A 157 12.77 17.96 -0.73
C THR A 157 11.69 16.92 -0.46
N ARG A 158 11.58 15.90 -1.31
CA ARG A 158 10.48 14.91 -1.33
C ARG A 158 9.11 15.51 -1.65
N HIS A 159 9.08 16.75 -2.11
CA HIS A 159 7.85 17.36 -2.60
C HIS A 159 7.43 16.74 -3.94
N LEU A 160 6.14 16.77 -4.19
CA LEU A 160 5.59 16.36 -5.48
C LEU A 160 6.12 17.29 -6.58
N VAL A 161 6.67 16.73 -7.64
CA VAL A 161 7.00 17.49 -8.85
C VAL A 161 5.69 17.99 -9.46
N TYR A 162 5.65 19.28 -9.78
CA TYR A 162 4.43 19.92 -10.28
C TYR A 162 3.81 19.17 -11.46
N ASN A 163 2.52 18.93 -11.38
CA ASN A 163 1.69 18.27 -12.38
C ASN A 163 2.15 16.84 -12.77
N THR A 164 2.66 16.07 -11.80
CA THR A 164 3.09 14.68 -12.02
C THR A 164 2.34 13.66 -11.15
N SER A 165 1.12 13.97 -10.71
CA SER A 165 0.36 13.11 -9.81
C SER A 165 -0.10 11.78 -10.43
N ASP A 166 -0.10 11.65 -11.74
CA ASP A 166 -0.45 10.42 -12.45
C ASP A 166 0.11 10.47 -13.89
N ILE A 167 1.42 10.33 -14.01
CA ILE A 167 2.11 10.38 -15.30
C ILE A 167 2.27 8.98 -15.90
N PRO A 168 2.18 8.82 -17.22
CA PRO A 168 2.59 7.59 -17.88
C PRO A 168 4.07 7.31 -17.62
N VAL A 169 4.41 6.04 -17.37
CA VAL A 169 5.80 5.61 -17.17
C VAL A 169 6.31 4.80 -18.36
N GLY A 170 7.53 5.09 -18.77
CA GLY A 170 8.16 4.48 -19.93
C GLY A 170 8.83 3.15 -19.58
N VAL A 171 8.04 2.12 -19.34
CA VAL A 171 8.51 0.80 -18.87
C VAL A 171 8.55 -0.26 -19.98
N ARG A 172 8.55 0.15 -21.25
CA ARG A 172 8.61 -0.73 -22.43
C ARG A 172 9.68 -0.28 -23.41
N GLY A 173 10.27 -1.25 -24.13
CA GLY A 173 11.41 -1.00 -25.01
C GLY A 173 12.66 -0.65 -24.22
N LEU A 174 12.83 -1.27 -23.08
CA LEU A 174 13.89 -0.99 -22.13
C LEU A 174 15.21 -1.68 -22.50
N ILE A 175 16.30 -1.06 -22.10
CA ILE A 175 17.66 -1.58 -22.21
C ILE A 175 18.27 -1.57 -20.81
N GLU A 176 18.60 -2.73 -20.27
CA GLU A 176 19.38 -2.81 -19.03
C GLU A 176 20.85 -2.51 -19.35
N VAL A 177 21.31 -1.35 -18.90
CA VAL A 177 22.68 -0.86 -19.13
C VAL A 177 23.67 -1.57 -18.21
N SER A 178 23.27 -1.74 -16.97
CA SER A 178 23.95 -2.52 -15.93
C SER A 178 22.94 -2.93 -14.89
N PRO A 179 23.26 -3.80 -13.92
CA PRO A 179 22.32 -4.18 -12.89
C PRO A 179 21.66 -2.98 -12.23
N ARG A 180 20.33 -2.93 -12.26
CA ARG A 180 19.46 -1.84 -11.76
C ARG A 180 19.52 -0.52 -12.52
N LEU A 181 20.39 -0.33 -13.51
CA LEU A 181 20.45 0.86 -14.33
C LEU A 181 19.78 0.58 -15.68
N ILE A 182 18.65 1.20 -15.90
CA ILE A 182 17.77 0.93 -17.04
C ILE A 182 17.62 2.18 -17.89
N LYS A 183 17.78 2.03 -19.20
CA LYS A 183 17.49 3.07 -20.18
C LYS A 183 16.13 2.82 -20.83
N SER A 184 15.30 3.85 -20.82
CA SER A 184 14.03 3.92 -21.53
C SER A 184 14.09 4.93 -22.67
N PRO A 185 14.48 4.52 -23.88
CA PRO A 185 14.72 5.45 -24.98
C PRO A 185 13.50 6.24 -25.44
N ARG A 186 12.30 5.70 -25.20
CA ARG A 186 11.04 6.29 -25.63
C ARG A 186 10.36 7.14 -24.55
N TRP A 187 10.85 7.09 -23.32
CA TRP A 187 10.27 7.88 -22.23
C TRP A 187 10.76 9.32 -22.30
N LYS A 188 9.86 10.22 -22.60
CA LYS A 188 10.13 11.65 -22.74
C LYS A 188 9.22 12.43 -21.81
N ASP A 189 9.79 13.06 -20.81
CA ASP A 189 9.10 13.97 -19.89
C ASP A 189 10.11 14.95 -19.31
N SER A 190 10.08 16.19 -19.78
CA SER A 190 11.04 17.24 -19.38
C SER A 190 10.97 17.61 -17.90
N ARG A 191 9.91 17.22 -17.19
CA ARG A 191 9.76 17.47 -15.75
C ARG A 191 10.63 16.54 -14.90
N LEU A 192 11.03 15.39 -15.46
CA LEU A 192 11.77 14.36 -14.75
C LEU A 192 13.28 14.60 -14.85
N VAL A 193 13.75 15.57 -14.10
CA VAL A 193 15.18 15.92 -14.06
C VAL A 193 16.00 14.87 -13.29
N PRO A 194 17.32 14.76 -13.51
CA PRO A 194 18.19 13.89 -12.72
C PRO A 194 18.01 14.14 -11.21
N GLY A 195 17.92 13.05 -10.44
CA GLY A 195 17.61 13.07 -9.00
C GLY A 195 16.14 12.89 -8.68
N THR A 196 15.22 13.11 -9.63
CA THR A 196 13.78 12.86 -9.42
C THR A 196 13.54 11.40 -9.03
N VAL A 197 12.74 11.19 -8.00
CA VAL A 197 12.29 9.87 -7.55
C VAL A 197 10.88 9.64 -8.04
N ILE A 198 10.61 8.48 -8.65
CA ILE A 198 9.30 8.15 -9.20
C ILE A 198 8.78 6.91 -8.51
N ALA A 199 7.61 7.02 -7.90
CA ALA A 199 6.82 5.91 -7.42
C ALA A 199 5.92 5.42 -8.55
N MET A 200 6.18 4.22 -9.05
CA MET A 200 5.45 3.63 -10.17
C MET A 200 4.47 2.58 -9.67
N ARG A 201 3.25 2.58 -10.23
CA ARG A 201 2.20 1.63 -9.91
C ARG A 201 1.62 0.96 -11.15
N SER A 202 1.09 -0.24 -10.99
CA SER A 202 0.30 -0.90 -12.03
C SER A 202 -1.08 -0.26 -12.17
N TRP A 203 -1.71 -0.44 -13.32
CA TRP A 203 -3.14 -0.18 -13.52
C TRP A 203 -4.03 -1.16 -12.76
N GLU A 204 -3.54 -2.37 -12.49
CA GLU A 204 -4.16 -3.22 -11.48
C GLU A 204 -3.98 -2.55 -10.12
N ARG A 205 -5.06 -2.03 -9.58
CA ARG A 205 -5.04 -1.25 -8.34
C ARG A 205 -5.18 -2.18 -7.13
N PRO A 206 -4.10 -2.75 -6.61
CA PRO A 206 -4.17 -3.45 -5.34
C PRO A 206 -4.60 -2.47 -4.27
N ALA A 207 -5.19 -2.97 -3.21
CA ALA A 207 -5.67 -2.16 -2.10
C ALA A 207 -4.67 -2.13 -0.93
N PRO A 208 -3.49 -1.45 -1.06
CA PRO A 208 -2.57 -1.31 0.06
C PRO A 208 -3.09 -0.23 1.02
N GLY A 209 -2.83 -0.39 2.30
CA GLY A 209 -3.09 0.63 3.30
C GLY A 209 -4.26 0.34 4.22
N VAL A 210 -4.86 1.40 4.73
CA VAL A 210 -6.01 1.35 5.64
C VAL A 210 -7.25 1.84 4.92
N PHE A 211 -8.32 1.06 4.94
CA PHE A 211 -9.59 1.46 4.36
C PHE A 211 -10.61 1.70 5.46
N LEU A 212 -11.19 2.89 5.41
CA LEU A 212 -12.28 3.33 6.27
C LEU A 212 -13.58 3.26 5.47
N TYR A 213 -14.56 2.62 6.03
CA TYR A 213 -15.84 2.45 5.36
C TYR A 213 -16.99 2.66 6.35
N HIS A 214 -17.89 3.58 6.03
CA HIS A 214 -18.96 4.06 6.89
C HIS A 214 -18.48 4.70 8.20
N ASP A 215 -19.18 5.62 8.73
CA ASP A 215 -19.13 6.32 10.04
C ASP A 215 -17.97 5.94 10.99
N VAL A 216 -16.74 6.07 10.52
CA VAL A 216 -15.53 5.75 11.31
C VAL A 216 -15.04 6.98 12.05
#